data_56c8eec3d681a673640a548a0e4f242b
#
_entry.id   56c8eec3d681a673640a548a0e4f242b
#
_cell.length_a   1.000
_cell.length_b   1.000
_cell.length_c   1.000
_cell.angle_alpha   90.00
_cell.angle_beta   90.00
_cell.angle_gamma   90.00
#
_symmetry.space_group_name_H-M   'P 1'
#
loop_
_entity.id
_entity.type
_entity.pdbx_description
1 polymer ?
#
loop_
_entity_poly.entity_id
_entity_poly.type
_entity_poly.pdbx_seq_one_letter_code
_entity_poly.pdbx_strand_id
1 'polypeptide(L)'
;MAHRVADFPPRTRRLIAERAGYRCSKPDCRRQTLGPGAGPRDVACIGVACHIYSAADGGPRGTGGLTPEQRQFASNGIWLCADHARLIDANRGLGYPAPLLRGWRQLHEAFLVHEMRGLVPPCALVTEVSVRQGPAALTARPVPLSALSIITGPNSAGKTTLLNLLARAGRDETPGRRPWDGGLSADIHWFDPQPNLLQLTDHDGDLELVHDHRPAPLLSAPYRAVTVRAPMRPVGGPDGLAGLLGLDRRAFLQLLREVPRCLGGDVSHVDVSGGIPVVSLRSRPDPVRLDGDAFAWGGSIILFEAAIALAQAHSRNGPALLLVDDFGDCLHPVVSRRLLTLLATASQGFQTVVVTHQPLTPEILRDWAVTVIGADHQELPP
;
A
#
# COMPACT_ATOMS: atom_id res chain seq x y z
N MET A 1 24.07 -41.10 4.58
CA MET A 1 22.99 -40.18 4.96
C MET A 1 23.41 -39.50 6.27
N ALA A 2 23.56 -38.18 6.34
CA ALA A 2 23.92 -37.51 7.58
C ALA A 2 22.79 -37.70 8.60
N HIS A 3 23.14 -38.15 9.79
CA HIS A 3 22.17 -38.36 10.87
C HIS A 3 21.56 -37.02 11.26
N ARG A 4 20.24 -36.85 11.04
CA ARG A 4 19.52 -35.62 11.41
C ARG A 4 19.25 -35.62 12.91
N VAL A 5 20.21 -35.11 13.70
CA VAL A 5 20.15 -35.10 15.16
C VAL A 5 19.08 -34.14 15.73
N ALA A 6 18.69 -33.11 14.95
CA ALA A 6 17.78 -32.05 15.39
C ALA A 6 16.58 -31.86 14.46
N ASP A 7 15.94 -32.95 14.00
CA ASP A 7 14.70 -32.85 13.22
C ASP A 7 13.53 -32.37 14.08
N PHE A 8 12.56 -31.67 13.48
CA PHE A 8 11.41 -31.17 14.23
C PHE A 8 10.54 -32.32 14.78
N PRO A 9 10.19 -32.30 16.06
CA PRO A 9 9.15 -33.17 16.61
C PRO A 9 7.80 -32.95 15.88
N PRO A 10 6.90 -33.93 15.84
CA PRO A 10 5.60 -33.81 15.19
C PRO A 10 4.78 -32.59 15.66
N ARG A 11 4.81 -32.31 16.96
CA ARG A 11 4.14 -31.13 17.55
C ARG A 11 4.72 -29.81 17.02
N THR A 12 6.06 -29.71 16.87
CA THR A 12 6.70 -28.53 16.32
C THR A 12 6.41 -28.34 14.83
N ARG A 13 6.41 -29.42 14.05
CA ARG A 13 6.01 -29.38 12.63
C ARG A 13 4.60 -28.86 12.46
N ARG A 14 3.68 -29.36 13.27
CA ARG A 14 2.29 -28.93 13.28
C ARG A 14 2.16 -27.45 13.64
N LEU A 15 2.86 -26.99 14.68
CA LEU A 15 2.85 -25.59 15.10
C LEU A 15 3.36 -24.67 13.98
N ILE A 16 4.45 -25.05 13.28
CA ILE A 16 4.97 -24.29 12.12
C ILE A 16 3.94 -24.20 11.01
N ALA A 17 3.23 -25.31 10.70
CA ALA A 17 2.20 -25.35 9.67
C ALA A 17 0.97 -24.50 10.04
N GLU A 18 0.49 -24.59 11.30
CA GLU A 18 -0.64 -23.84 11.81
C GLU A 18 -0.34 -22.34 11.81
N ARG A 19 0.84 -21.92 12.25
CA ARG A 19 1.28 -20.51 12.21
C ARG A 19 1.38 -19.97 10.80
N ALA A 20 1.64 -20.83 9.81
CA ALA A 20 1.65 -20.48 8.39
C ALA A 20 0.26 -20.60 7.73
N GLY A 21 -0.81 -20.92 8.45
CA GLY A 21 -2.13 -21.17 7.89
C GLY A 21 -2.11 -22.25 6.80
N TYR A 22 -1.16 -23.19 6.89
CA TYR A 22 -0.89 -24.21 5.85
C TYR A 22 -0.65 -23.63 4.45
N ARG A 23 -0.11 -22.40 4.37
CA ARG A 23 0.29 -21.78 3.10
C ARG A 23 1.81 -21.66 3.01
N CYS A 24 2.35 -21.69 1.80
CA CYS A 24 3.77 -21.46 1.56
C CYS A 24 4.17 -20.07 2.00
N SER A 25 5.16 -19.97 2.91
CA SER A 25 5.62 -18.68 3.45
C SER A 25 6.52 -17.89 2.50
N LYS A 26 6.84 -18.42 1.29
CA LYS A 26 7.52 -17.62 0.27
C LYS A 26 6.57 -16.55 -0.24
N PRO A 27 6.96 -15.26 -0.20
CA PRO A 27 6.05 -14.13 -0.40
C PRO A 27 5.28 -14.11 -1.72
N ASP A 28 5.94 -14.47 -2.81
CA ASP A 28 5.38 -14.51 -4.16
C ASP A 28 4.67 -15.86 -4.48
N CYS A 29 4.67 -16.82 -3.54
CA CYS A 29 3.98 -18.09 -3.71
C CYS A 29 2.64 -18.14 -2.98
N ARG A 30 2.67 -18.08 -1.65
CA ARG A 30 1.49 -18.16 -0.74
C ARG A 30 0.49 -19.28 -1.06
N ARG A 31 0.92 -20.28 -1.84
CA ARG A 31 0.07 -21.41 -2.28
C ARG A 31 -0.43 -22.20 -1.08
N GLN A 32 -1.72 -22.53 -1.09
CA GLN A 32 -2.31 -23.46 -0.12
C GLN A 32 -1.63 -24.84 -0.24
N THR A 33 -1.22 -25.42 0.88
CA THR A 33 -0.48 -26.68 0.93
C THR A 33 -1.24 -27.81 1.60
N LEU A 34 -2.41 -27.52 2.16
CA LEU A 34 -3.31 -28.48 2.78
C LEU A 34 -4.66 -28.41 2.06
N GLY A 35 -5.25 -29.55 1.72
CA GLY A 35 -6.55 -29.61 1.07
C GLY A 35 -7.18 -30.99 1.18
N PRO A 36 -8.39 -31.20 0.61
CA PRO A 36 -9.03 -32.49 0.59
C PRO A 36 -8.22 -33.51 -0.24
N GLY A 37 -8.19 -34.76 0.22
CA GLY A 37 -7.64 -35.87 -0.50
C GLY A 37 -8.66 -36.52 -1.43
N ALA A 38 -8.38 -37.74 -1.89
CA ALA A 38 -9.23 -38.47 -2.85
C ALA A 38 -10.52 -39.00 -2.20
N GLY A 39 -10.47 -39.37 -0.94
CA GLY A 39 -11.63 -39.90 -0.20
C GLY A 39 -12.27 -38.83 0.71
N PRO A 40 -13.49 -39.05 1.18
CA PRO A 40 -14.25 -38.08 1.98
C PRO A 40 -13.62 -37.78 3.37
N ARG A 41 -12.66 -38.56 3.82
CA ARG A 41 -11.92 -38.39 5.08
C ARG A 41 -10.43 -38.12 4.85
N ASP A 42 -9.99 -38.06 3.60
CA ASP A 42 -8.58 -37.92 3.28
C ASP A 42 -8.16 -36.44 3.22
N VAL A 43 -6.93 -36.22 3.59
CA VAL A 43 -6.29 -34.90 3.53
C VAL A 43 -4.99 -35.02 2.74
N ALA A 44 -4.83 -34.17 1.75
CA ALA A 44 -3.59 -34.00 1.00
C ALA A 44 -2.77 -32.85 1.56
N CYS A 45 -1.52 -33.09 1.93
CA CYS A 45 -0.60 -32.07 2.38
C CYS A 45 0.68 -32.12 1.56
N ILE A 46 0.98 -31.01 0.85
CA ILE A 46 2.20 -30.82 0.06
C ILE A 46 3.15 -29.81 0.71
N GLY A 47 2.87 -29.44 1.95
CA GLY A 47 3.69 -28.52 2.73
C GLY A 47 4.78 -29.24 3.52
N VAL A 48 5.88 -28.55 3.75
CA VAL A 48 7.07 -29.04 4.45
C VAL A 48 7.49 -28.03 5.50
N ALA A 49 7.73 -28.50 6.74
CA ALA A 49 8.39 -27.71 7.77
C ALA A 49 9.90 -27.74 7.50
N CYS A 50 10.46 -26.62 7.05
CA CYS A 50 11.86 -26.47 6.69
C CYS A 50 12.65 -25.81 7.81
N HIS A 51 13.87 -26.26 8.04
CA HIS A 51 14.78 -25.63 8.97
C HIS A 51 15.38 -24.35 8.37
N ILE A 52 15.41 -23.27 9.12
CA ILE A 52 16.15 -22.06 8.76
C ILE A 52 17.66 -22.31 8.94
N TYR A 53 18.09 -22.70 10.12
CA TYR A 53 19.40 -23.29 10.35
C TYR A 53 19.28 -24.81 10.40
N SER A 54 20.19 -25.50 9.77
CA SER A 54 20.08 -26.92 9.51
C SER A 54 19.93 -27.80 10.76
N ALA A 55 19.14 -28.88 10.62
CA ALA A 55 19.05 -29.94 11.61
C ALA A 55 20.36 -30.75 11.75
N ALA A 56 21.20 -30.77 10.72
CA ALA A 56 22.48 -31.46 10.67
C ALA A 56 23.63 -30.45 10.62
N ASP A 57 24.76 -30.74 11.26
CA ASP A 57 25.88 -29.81 11.38
C ASP A 57 26.49 -29.42 10.02
N GLY A 58 26.51 -30.28 9.04
CA GLY A 58 26.98 -30.01 7.68
C GLY A 58 25.90 -29.64 6.67
N GLY A 59 24.67 -29.33 7.10
CA GLY A 59 23.56 -29.03 6.22
C GLY A 59 23.51 -27.59 5.73
N PRO A 60 22.46 -27.24 4.95
CA PRO A 60 22.29 -25.89 4.42
C PRO A 60 22.30 -24.81 5.52
N ARG A 61 22.99 -23.70 5.30
CA ARG A 61 23.11 -22.55 6.23
C ARG A 61 23.77 -22.86 7.60
N GLY A 62 24.32 -24.09 7.78
CA GLY A 62 24.97 -24.49 9.02
C GLY A 62 24.04 -24.51 10.23
N THR A 63 24.61 -24.48 11.43
CA THR A 63 23.87 -24.55 12.72
C THR A 63 23.47 -23.16 13.26
N GLY A 64 24.06 -22.09 12.74
CA GLY A 64 23.81 -20.72 13.22
C GLY A 64 24.18 -20.48 14.70
N GLY A 65 25.06 -21.33 15.27
CA GLY A 65 25.41 -21.29 16.68
C GLY A 65 24.32 -21.83 17.63
N LEU A 66 23.24 -22.43 17.08
CA LEU A 66 22.15 -22.99 17.87
C LEU A 66 22.51 -24.39 18.40
N THR A 67 22.06 -24.71 19.63
CA THR A 67 22.15 -26.07 20.17
C THR A 67 21.19 -27.02 19.40
N PRO A 68 21.37 -28.34 19.47
CA PRO A 68 20.43 -29.28 18.86
C PRO A 68 18.97 -29.08 19.30
N GLU A 69 18.74 -28.76 20.56
CA GLU A 69 17.42 -28.49 21.12
C GLU A 69 16.83 -27.18 20.55
N GLN A 70 17.63 -26.12 20.45
CA GLN A 70 17.21 -24.84 19.88
C GLN A 70 16.86 -24.97 18.38
N ARG A 71 17.55 -25.84 17.65
CA ARG A 71 17.26 -26.12 16.25
C ARG A 71 15.92 -26.78 16.04
N GLN A 72 15.35 -27.44 17.05
CA GLN A 72 14.02 -28.06 17.06
C GLN A 72 12.88 -27.08 17.39
N PHE A 73 13.17 -25.86 17.78
CA PHE A 73 12.13 -24.86 18.09
C PHE A 73 11.45 -24.35 16.83
N ALA A 74 10.15 -24.05 16.93
CA ALA A 74 9.37 -23.48 15.83
C ALA A 74 9.97 -22.16 15.31
N SER A 75 10.70 -21.42 16.17
CA SER A 75 11.43 -20.20 15.78
C SER A 75 12.53 -20.45 14.73
N ASN A 76 13.03 -21.66 14.63
CA ASN A 76 13.97 -22.08 13.58
C ASN A 76 13.29 -22.73 12.37
N GLY A 77 11.97 -22.68 12.30
CA GLY A 77 11.18 -23.30 11.24
C GLY A 77 10.51 -22.30 10.30
N ILE A 78 10.31 -22.70 9.06
CA ILE A 78 9.50 -22.04 8.05
C ILE A 78 8.66 -23.06 7.31
N TRP A 79 7.38 -22.76 7.02
CA TRP A 79 6.51 -23.64 6.25
C TRP A 79 6.54 -23.28 4.77
N LEU A 80 6.85 -24.25 3.91
CA LEU A 80 6.96 -24.04 2.47
C LEU A 80 6.23 -25.16 1.71
N CYS A 81 5.82 -24.91 0.47
CA CYS A 81 5.45 -26.01 -0.43
C CYS A 81 6.68 -26.86 -0.80
N ALA A 82 6.45 -28.07 -1.29
CA ALA A 82 7.52 -29.03 -1.60
C ALA A 82 8.59 -28.45 -2.57
N ASP A 83 8.16 -27.66 -3.56
CA ASP A 83 9.06 -27.06 -4.54
C ASP A 83 9.99 -26.04 -3.89
N HIS A 84 9.44 -25.13 -3.06
CA HIS A 84 10.23 -24.12 -2.37
C HIS A 84 11.05 -24.68 -1.22
N ALA A 85 10.60 -25.77 -0.59
CA ALA A 85 11.40 -26.51 0.38
C ALA A 85 12.71 -27.04 -0.22
N ARG A 86 12.66 -27.55 -1.44
CA ARG A 86 13.84 -28.00 -2.19
C ARG A 86 14.68 -26.82 -2.67
N LEU A 87 14.03 -25.75 -3.13
CA LEU A 87 14.69 -24.57 -3.68
C LEU A 87 15.58 -23.87 -2.63
N ILE A 88 15.09 -23.68 -1.40
CA ILE A 88 15.86 -22.98 -0.35
C ILE A 88 17.10 -23.74 0.11
N ASP A 89 17.15 -25.06 -0.11
CA ASP A 89 18.27 -25.93 0.27
C ASP A 89 19.22 -26.20 -0.90
N ALA A 90 18.85 -25.79 -2.13
CA ALA A 90 19.72 -25.90 -3.28
C ALA A 90 21.06 -25.17 -3.05
N ASN A 91 22.14 -25.74 -3.59
CA ASN A 91 23.49 -25.20 -3.45
C ASN A 91 23.87 -24.89 -1.98
N ARG A 92 23.52 -25.78 -1.06
CA ARG A 92 23.71 -25.61 0.39
C ARG A 92 23.04 -24.36 0.98
N GLY A 93 22.01 -23.84 0.32
CA GLY A 93 21.25 -22.69 0.77
C GLY A 93 21.93 -21.34 0.56
N LEU A 94 22.98 -21.28 -0.28
CA LEU A 94 23.73 -20.01 -0.52
C LEU A 94 22.84 -18.88 -1.06
N GLY A 95 21.84 -19.21 -1.91
CA GLY A 95 20.89 -18.24 -2.44
C GLY A 95 19.81 -17.79 -1.45
N TYR A 96 19.68 -18.46 -0.30
CA TYR A 96 18.61 -18.25 0.69
C TYR A 96 19.17 -18.20 2.11
N PRO A 97 19.87 -17.12 2.49
CA PRO A 97 20.46 -16.99 3.82
C PRO A 97 19.40 -16.94 4.93
N ALA A 98 19.78 -17.34 6.14
CA ALA A 98 18.86 -17.44 7.27
C ALA A 98 18.08 -16.15 7.58
N PRO A 99 18.67 -14.94 7.51
CA PRO A 99 17.91 -13.69 7.68
C PRO A 99 16.77 -13.53 6.68
N LEU A 100 16.97 -13.90 5.41
CA LEU A 100 15.96 -13.87 4.38
C LEU A 100 14.77 -14.78 4.71
N LEU A 101 15.04 -16.03 5.12
CA LEU A 101 14.00 -17.00 5.48
C LEU A 101 13.23 -16.57 6.75
N ARG A 102 13.90 -15.94 7.70
CA ARG A 102 13.23 -15.32 8.87
C ARG A 102 12.31 -14.18 8.44
N GLY A 103 12.77 -13.35 7.53
CA GLY A 103 11.96 -12.28 6.94
C GLY A 103 10.71 -12.84 6.26
N TRP A 104 10.83 -13.86 5.40
CA TRP A 104 9.69 -14.50 4.76
C TRP A 104 8.67 -15.03 5.75
N ARG A 105 9.12 -15.70 6.81
CA ARG A 105 8.23 -16.19 7.86
C ARG A 105 7.49 -15.05 8.56
N GLN A 106 8.23 -14.03 9.01
CA GLN A 106 7.64 -12.89 9.73
C GLN A 106 6.58 -12.17 8.89
N LEU A 107 6.90 -11.97 7.62
CA LEU A 107 6.00 -11.40 6.64
C LEU A 107 4.73 -12.21 6.44
N HIS A 108 4.89 -13.50 6.28
CA HIS A 108 3.76 -14.38 6.07
C HIS A 108 2.86 -14.43 7.31
N GLU A 109 3.43 -14.50 8.51
CA GLU A 109 2.70 -14.45 9.75
C GLU A 109 1.96 -13.11 9.93
N ALA A 110 2.60 -11.98 9.61
CA ALA A 110 1.95 -10.68 9.63
C ALA A 110 0.79 -10.59 8.61
N PHE A 111 0.98 -11.13 7.41
CA PHE A 111 -0.06 -11.24 6.40
C PHE A 111 -1.29 -12.01 6.93
N LEU A 112 -1.09 -13.18 7.52
CA LEU A 112 -2.17 -13.98 8.07
C LEU A 112 -2.92 -13.26 9.21
N VAL A 113 -2.20 -12.53 10.08
CA VAL A 113 -2.84 -11.73 11.13
C VAL A 113 -3.77 -10.67 10.53
N HIS A 114 -3.40 -10.03 9.42
CA HIS A 114 -4.27 -9.10 8.71
C HIS A 114 -5.49 -9.80 8.10
N GLU A 115 -5.30 -10.93 7.41
CA GLU A 115 -6.42 -11.73 6.87
C GLU A 115 -7.39 -12.17 7.99
N MET A 116 -6.89 -12.64 9.12
CA MET A 116 -7.71 -13.04 10.28
C MET A 116 -8.56 -11.90 10.85
N ARG A 117 -8.12 -10.65 10.64
CA ARG A 117 -8.87 -9.44 11.04
C ARG A 117 -9.85 -8.98 9.95
N GLY A 118 -9.97 -9.71 8.84
CA GLY A 118 -10.78 -9.30 7.69
C GLY A 118 -10.18 -8.14 6.89
N LEU A 119 -8.91 -7.83 7.11
CA LEU A 119 -8.18 -6.82 6.36
C LEU A 119 -7.47 -7.50 5.19
N VAL A 120 -7.58 -6.94 3.99
CA VAL A 120 -6.75 -7.38 2.85
C VAL A 120 -5.38 -6.71 3.03
N PRO A 121 -4.29 -7.48 3.20
CA PRO A 121 -2.97 -6.89 3.31
C PRO A 121 -2.61 -6.19 2.01
N PRO A 122 -2.11 -4.96 2.04
CA PRO A 122 -1.60 -4.32 0.85
C PRO A 122 -0.47 -5.14 0.25
N CYS A 123 -0.45 -5.25 -1.08
CA CYS A 123 0.61 -6.00 -1.79
C CYS A 123 1.95 -5.28 -1.70
N ALA A 124 1.93 -3.96 -1.63
CA ALA A 124 3.09 -3.11 -1.38
C ALA A 124 2.68 -1.90 -0.52
N LEU A 125 3.57 -1.44 0.31
CA LEU A 125 3.33 -0.37 1.26
C LEU A 125 4.57 0.50 1.39
N VAL A 126 4.42 1.80 1.14
CA VAL A 126 5.44 2.78 1.55
C VAL A 126 5.36 2.93 3.06
N THR A 127 6.46 2.64 3.74
CA THR A 127 6.52 2.63 5.21
C THR A 127 7.11 3.90 5.79
N GLU A 128 8.00 4.56 5.03
CA GLU A 128 8.69 5.76 5.49
C GLU A 128 9.22 6.58 4.31
N VAL A 129 9.24 7.88 4.47
CA VAL A 129 9.91 8.82 3.56
C VAL A 129 10.90 9.68 4.35
N SER A 130 12.16 9.61 3.98
CA SER A 130 13.24 10.44 4.55
C SER A 130 13.71 11.45 3.52
N VAL A 131 13.35 12.72 3.68
CA VAL A 131 13.75 13.79 2.77
C VAL A 131 15.15 14.28 3.15
N ARG A 132 16.11 14.15 2.26
CA ARG A 132 17.51 14.59 2.45
C ARG A 132 17.71 16.04 2.06
N GLN A 133 17.05 16.48 0.98
CA GLN A 133 17.06 17.85 0.50
C GLN A 133 15.64 18.28 0.15
N GLY A 134 15.21 19.45 0.65
CA GLY A 134 13.84 19.94 0.45
C GLY A 134 13.42 20.88 1.59
N PRO A 135 12.11 21.03 1.84
CA PRO A 135 11.58 21.83 2.93
C PRO A 135 12.13 21.43 4.29
N ALA A 136 12.57 22.39 5.09
CA ALA A 136 13.20 22.16 6.39
C ALA A 136 12.36 21.26 7.32
N ALA A 137 11.06 21.43 7.34
CA ALA A 137 10.17 20.60 8.16
C ALA A 137 10.11 19.12 7.74
N LEU A 138 10.40 18.81 6.47
CA LEU A 138 10.49 17.43 5.97
C LEU A 138 11.88 16.81 6.16
N THR A 139 12.93 17.65 6.14
CA THR A 139 14.31 17.16 6.34
C THR A 139 14.64 16.92 7.80
N ALA A 140 13.84 17.45 8.73
CA ALA A 140 14.08 17.34 10.16
C ALA A 140 13.99 15.93 10.72
N ARG A 141 13.11 15.11 10.15
CA ARG A 141 12.89 13.72 10.58
C ARG A 141 12.19 12.90 9.50
N PRO A 142 12.38 11.56 9.51
CA PRO A 142 11.62 10.65 8.65
C PRO A 142 10.10 10.78 8.89
N VAL A 143 9.32 10.63 7.81
CA VAL A 143 7.86 10.64 7.84
C VAL A 143 7.37 9.20 7.75
N PRO A 144 6.90 8.61 8.86
CA PRO A 144 6.36 7.26 8.84
C PRO A 144 4.99 7.24 8.18
N LEU A 145 4.74 6.19 7.40
CA LEU A 145 3.47 5.94 6.71
C LEU A 145 2.94 4.55 7.02
N SER A 146 1.62 4.41 7.01
CA SER A 146 0.90 3.14 7.14
C SER A 146 -0.08 2.95 5.99
N ALA A 147 -0.88 1.89 6.02
CA ALA A 147 -1.90 1.64 5.00
C ALA A 147 -2.88 2.82 4.85
N LEU A 148 -3.25 3.45 5.97
CA LEU A 148 -4.07 4.65 6.04
C LEU A 148 -3.32 5.71 6.82
N SER A 149 -2.87 6.75 6.16
CA SER A 149 -2.09 7.83 6.78
C SER A 149 -2.73 9.20 6.57
N ILE A 150 -2.82 9.98 7.64
CA ILE A 150 -3.15 11.40 7.60
C ILE A 150 -1.90 12.21 7.92
N ILE A 151 -1.58 13.14 7.05
CA ILE A 151 -0.51 14.11 7.24
C ILE A 151 -1.13 15.46 7.56
N THR A 152 -0.77 16.02 8.69
CA THR A 152 -1.22 17.34 9.12
C THR A 152 -0.03 18.22 9.52
N GLY A 153 -0.28 19.50 9.78
CA GLY A 153 0.75 20.46 10.16
C GLY A 153 0.50 21.85 9.60
N PRO A 154 1.32 22.85 9.94
CA PRO A 154 1.14 24.23 9.49
C PRO A 154 1.24 24.37 7.97
N ASN A 155 0.75 25.50 7.45
CA ASN A 155 0.93 25.85 6.05
C ASN A 155 2.43 25.95 5.73
N SER A 156 2.80 25.63 4.52
CA SER A 156 4.20 25.64 4.05
C SER A 156 5.14 24.61 4.73
N ALA A 157 4.64 23.71 5.57
CA ALA A 157 5.45 22.63 6.17
C ALA A 157 5.92 21.56 5.15
N GLY A 158 5.52 21.65 3.89
CA GLY A 158 5.94 20.71 2.84
C GLY A 158 5.00 19.50 2.62
N LYS A 159 3.78 19.52 3.19
CA LYS A 159 2.81 18.41 3.03
C LYS A 159 2.53 18.07 1.56
N THR A 160 2.20 19.08 0.76
CA THR A 160 2.01 18.92 -0.70
C THR A 160 3.30 18.48 -1.41
N THR A 161 4.47 18.94 -0.95
CA THR A 161 5.77 18.50 -1.48
C THR A 161 5.97 17.01 -1.23
N LEU A 162 5.65 16.49 -0.04
CA LEU A 162 5.68 15.07 0.28
C LEU A 162 4.77 14.24 -0.64
N LEU A 163 3.52 14.69 -0.85
CA LEU A 163 2.61 14.00 -1.78
C LEU A 163 3.13 14.03 -3.22
N ASN A 164 3.66 15.17 -3.67
CA ASN A 164 4.25 15.28 -5.01
C ASN A 164 5.45 14.34 -5.19
N LEU A 165 6.30 14.20 -4.16
CA LEU A 165 7.41 13.27 -4.17
C LEU A 165 6.93 11.82 -4.33
N LEU A 166 5.96 11.39 -3.52
CA LEU A 166 5.36 10.07 -3.63
C LEU A 166 4.70 9.83 -4.99
N ALA A 167 4.01 10.83 -5.52
CA ALA A 167 3.38 10.75 -6.82
C ALA A 167 4.39 10.60 -7.96
N ARG A 168 5.51 11.35 -7.92
CA ARG A 168 6.58 11.24 -8.91
C ARG A 168 7.28 9.90 -8.87
N ALA A 169 7.52 9.36 -7.67
CA ALA A 169 8.03 8.00 -7.52
C ALA A 169 7.09 6.95 -8.13
N GLY A 170 5.77 7.17 -8.06
CA GLY A 170 4.75 6.36 -8.71
C GLY A 170 4.52 6.70 -10.18
N ARG A 171 5.33 7.58 -10.78
CA ARG A 171 5.19 8.07 -12.16
C ARG A 171 3.79 8.60 -12.49
N ASP A 172 3.18 9.26 -11.53
CA ASP A 172 1.95 10.02 -11.79
C ASP A 172 2.31 11.30 -12.56
N GLU A 173 1.94 11.33 -13.81
CA GLU A 173 2.18 12.45 -14.75
C GLU A 173 1.09 13.52 -14.70
N THR A 174 0.34 13.63 -13.61
CA THR A 174 -0.75 14.61 -13.47
C THR A 174 -0.25 16.03 -13.78
N PRO A 175 -0.87 16.74 -14.73
CA PRO A 175 -0.41 18.06 -15.15
C PRO A 175 -0.42 19.09 -14.01
N GLY A 176 0.53 20.01 -14.01
CA GLY A 176 0.56 21.20 -13.13
C GLY A 176 1.40 21.06 -11.87
N ARG A 177 2.15 19.98 -11.68
CA ARG A 177 3.11 19.88 -10.58
C ARG A 177 4.40 20.62 -10.92
N ARG A 178 4.67 21.70 -10.19
CA ARG A 178 5.94 22.40 -10.29
C ARG A 178 7.05 21.59 -9.62
N PRO A 179 8.24 21.48 -10.22
CA PRO A 179 9.42 21.02 -9.51
C PRO A 179 9.72 21.92 -8.31
N TRP A 180 10.43 21.39 -7.33
CA TRP A 180 10.93 22.19 -6.22
C TRP A 180 12.14 23.00 -6.69
N ASP A 181 12.08 24.33 -6.59
CA ASP A 181 13.10 25.26 -7.13
C ASP A 181 14.49 25.14 -6.47
N GLY A 182 14.66 24.31 -5.45
CA GLY A 182 15.91 24.13 -4.72
C GLY A 182 16.51 22.73 -4.83
N GLY A 183 15.98 21.90 -5.72
CA GLY A 183 16.31 20.47 -5.78
C GLY A 183 15.62 19.70 -4.65
N LEU A 184 15.20 18.47 -4.93
CA LEU A 184 14.54 17.59 -3.99
C LEU A 184 15.22 16.23 -4.00
N SER A 185 15.63 15.73 -2.83
CA SER A 185 16.12 14.35 -2.73
C SER A 185 15.53 13.65 -1.53
N ALA A 186 15.15 12.39 -1.71
CA ALA A 186 14.52 11.59 -0.67
C ALA A 186 14.81 10.10 -0.81
N ASP A 187 14.76 9.42 0.32
CA ASP A 187 14.74 7.98 0.44
C ASP A 187 13.31 7.55 0.75
N ILE A 188 12.75 6.69 -0.08
CA ILE A 188 11.42 6.09 0.10
C ILE A 188 11.63 4.64 0.45
N HIS A 189 11.30 4.29 1.69
CA HIS A 189 11.28 2.92 2.16
C HIS A 189 9.91 2.32 1.88
N TRP A 190 9.88 1.22 1.16
CA TRP A 190 8.66 0.53 0.84
C TRP A 190 8.82 -0.98 0.96
N PHE A 191 7.71 -1.65 1.08
CA PHE A 191 7.65 -3.05 1.39
C PHE A 191 6.85 -3.79 0.32
N ASP A 192 7.49 -4.72 -0.43
CA ASP A 192 6.86 -5.56 -1.45
C ASP A 192 7.75 -6.75 -1.82
N PRO A 193 7.50 -7.83 -1.36
CA PRO A 193 7.26 -8.43 -0.06
C PRO A 193 8.51 -8.41 0.83
N GLN A 194 9.51 -7.67 0.47
CA GLN A 194 10.74 -7.40 1.22
C GLN A 194 10.91 -5.90 1.40
N PRO A 195 11.67 -5.46 2.39
CA PRO A 195 12.05 -4.06 2.47
C PRO A 195 12.85 -3.66 1.23
N ASN A 196 12.49 -2.56 0.63
CA ASN A 196 13.14 -1.97 -0.54
C ASN A 196 13.42 -0.50 -0.27
N LEU A 197 14.43 0.05 -0.91
CA LEU A 197 14.80 1.45 -0.88
C LEU A 197 14.74 2.05 -2.27
N LEU A 198 13.94 3.07 -2.45
CA LEU A 198 13.94 3.91 -3.64
C LEU A 198 14.51 5.28 -3.28
N GLN A 199 15.64 5.61 -3.88
CA GLN A 199 16.24 6.92 -3.77
C GLN A 199 15.77 7.76 -4.96
N LEU A 200 15.21 8.92 -4.65
CA LEU A 200 14.71 9.87 -5.64
C LEU A 200 15.52 11.15 -5.53
N THR A 201 15.99 11.64 -6.66
CA THR A 201 16.63 12.96 -6.78
C THR A 201 15.98 13.70 -7.93
N ASP A 202 15.55 14.93 -7.69
CA ASP A 202 14.97 15.83 -8.68
C ASP A 202 15.85 17.06 -8.81
N HIS A 203 16.42 17.24 -9.97
CA HIS A 203 17.18 18.42 -10.36
C HIS A 203 16.44 19.16 -11.47
N ASP A 204 15.79 20.27 -11.13
CA ASP A 204 15.09 21.16 -12.08
C ASP A 204 14.09 20.44 -13.02
N GLY A 205 13.48 19.36 -12.53
CA GLY A 205 12.51 18.56 -13.27
C GLY A 205 13.08 17.25 -13.83
N ASP A 206 14.39 17.09 -13.88
CA ASP A 206 15.03 15.82 -14.22
C ASP A 206 15.00 14.89 -13.01
N LEU A 207 14.28 13.80 -13.16
CA LEU A 207 14.06 12.81 -12.11
C LEU A 207 15.03 11.64 -12.25
N GLU A 208 15.90 11.47 -11.26
CA GLU A 208 16.73 10.29 -11.11
C GLU A 208 16.15 9.36 -10.05
N LEU A 209 16.02 8.08 -10.40
CA LEU A 209 15.56 7.02 -9.49
C LEU A 209 16.64 5.95 -9.36
N VAL A 210 16.98 5.59 -8.14
CA VAL A 210 17.89 4.49 -7.79
C VAL A 210 17.16 3.53 -6.87
N HIS A 211 17.01 2.27 -7.29
CA HIS A 211 16.36 1.22 -6.54
C HIS A 211 17.42 0.25 -5.99
N ASP A 212 17.48 0.09 -4.68
CA ASP A 212 18.46 -0.75 -3.99
C ASP A 212 19.89 -0.55 -4.53
N HIS A 213 20.31 0.72 -4.61
CA HIS A 213 21.63 1.15 -5.12
C HIS A 213 21.88 0.86 -6.61
N ARG A 214 20.84 0.58 -7.41
CA ARG A 214 20.93 0.40 -8.87
C ARG A 214 20.13 1.47 -9.58
N PRO A 215 20.69 2.14 -10.58
CA PRO A 215 19.92 3.07 -11.41
C PRO A 215 18.68 2.39 -11.99
N ALA A 216 17.53 3.05 -11.88
CA ALA A 216 16.24 2.50 -12.28
C ALA A 216 15.52 3.34 -13.34
N PRO A 217 16.21 3.76 -14.43
CA PRO A 217 15.65 4.69 -15.41
C PRO A 217 14.48 4.09 -16.21
N LEU A 218 14.44 2.76 -16.33
CA LEU A 218 13.49 2.04 -17.18
C LEU A 218 12.61 1.04 -16.42
N LEU A 219 12.80 0.90 -15.11
CA LEU A 219 11.98 -0.01 -14.32
C LEU A 219 10.57 0.56 -14.14
N SER A 220 9.58 -0.31 -14.07
CA SER A 220 8.24 0.07 -13.69
C SER A 220 8.27 0.75 -12.32
N ALA A 221 7.43 1.77 -12.13
CA ALA A 221 7.27 2.40 -10.83
C ALA A 221 6.91 1.33 -9.76
N PRO A 222 7.38 1.48 -8.51
CA PRO A 222 7.12 0.52 -7.44
C PRO A 222 5.61 0.38 -7.14
N TYR A 223 4.84 1.40 -7.44
CA TYR A 223 3.39 1.46 -7.32
C TYR A 223 2.82 2.41 -8.37
N ARG A 224 1.51 2.35 -8.60
CA ARG A 224 0.78 3.36 -9.36
C ARG A 224 0.19 4.39 -8.41
N ALA A 225 0.60 5.64 -8.55
CA ALA A 225 0.02 6.74 -7.78
C ALA A 225 -1.25 7.24 -8.48
N VAL A 226 -2.28 7.51 -7.70
CA VAL A 226 -3.46 8.27 -8.08
C VAL A 226 -3.51 9.48 -7.19
N THR A 227 -3.41 10.66 -7.75
CA THR A 227 -3.46 11.89 -6.98
C THR A 227 -4.76 12.62 -7.24
N VAL A 228 -5.40 13.05 -6.17
CA VAL A 228 -6.58 13.91 -6.23
C VAL A 228 -6.42 15.10 -5.31
N ARG A 229 -6.80 16.26 -5.81
CA ARG A 229 -6.85 17.52 -5.08
C ARG A 229 -8.20 18.16 -5.28
N ALA A 230 -8.76 18.74 -4.23
CA ALA A 230 -9.96 19.54 -4.38
C ALA A 230 -9.62 20.77 -5.25
N PRO A 231 -10.29 20.97 -6.39
CA PRO A 231 -10.00 22.10 -7.24
C PRO A 231 -10.45 23.41 -6.57
N MET A 232 -9.55 24.35 -6.53
CA MET A 232 -9.83 25.71 -5.99
C MET A 232 -10.66 26.58 -6.96
N ARG A 233 -10.83 26.14 -8.20
CA ARG A 233 -11.54 26.87 -9.25
C ARG A 233 -12.46 25.92 -10.03
N PRO A 234 -13.55 26.43 -10.60
CA PRO A 234 -14.37 25.63 -11.51
C PRO A 234 -13.53 24.98 -12.61
N VAL A 235 -13.73 23.71 -12.84
CA VAL A 235 -13.00 22.94 -13.85
C VAL A 235 -13.98 22.72 -15.02
N GLY A 236 -13.50 22.83 -16.24
CA GLY A 236 -14.33 22.75 -17.45
C GLY A 236 -14.95 21.38 -17.71
N GLY A 237 -16.02 21.04 -16.99
CA GLY A 237 -16.83 19.83 -17.22
C GLY A 237 -16.06 18.50 -17.11
N PRO A 238 -16.53 17.47 -17.82
CA PRO A 238 -15.94 16.12 -17.75
C PRO A 238 -14.47 16.05 -18.17
N ASP A 239 -14.05 16.88 -19.12
CA ASP A 239 -12.68 16.90 -19.60
C ASP A 239 -11.72 17.47 -18.54
N GLY A 240 -12.16 18.53 -17.84
CA GLY A 240 -11.40 19.09 -16.73
C GLY A 240 -11.27 18.12 -15.56
N LEU A 241 -12.34 17.42 -15.19
CA LEU A 241 -12.33 16.39 -14.15
C LEU A 241 -11.44 15.20 -14.53
N ALA A 242 -11.53 14.75 -15.78
CA ALA A 242 -10.67 13.70 -16.32
C ALA A 242 -9.19 14.09 -16.21
N GLY A 243 -8.84 15.33 -16.60
CA GLY A 243 -7.48 15.86 -16.50
C GLY A 243 -6.94 15.91 -15.07
N LEU A 244 -7.78 16.16 -14.06
CA LEU A 244 -7.36 16.12 -12.65
C LEU A 244 -6.95 14.71 -12.19
N LEU A 245 -7.41 13.66 -12.85
CA LEU A 245 -7.05 12.27 -12.59
C LEU A 245 -6.05 11.71 -13.60
N GLY A 246 -5.50 12.53 -14.50
CA GLY A 246 -4.61 12.08 -15.57
C GLY A 246 -5.28 11.18 -16.60
N LEU A 247 -6.61 11.30 -16.77
CA LEU A 247 -7.41 10.48 -17.68
C LEU A 247 -7.87 11.30 -18.89
N ASP A 248 -8.08 10.63 -20.01
CA ASP A 248 -8.88 11.19 -21.08
C ASP A 248 -10.39 11.10 -20.75
N ARG A 249 -11.20 11.88 -21.49
CA ARG A 249 -12.66 11.92 -21.29
C ARG A 249 -13.29 10.53 -21.35
N ARG A 250 -12.88 9.68 -22.28
CA ARG A 250 -13.47 8.36 -22.49
C ARG A 250 -13.22 7.44 -21.30
N ALA A 251 -11.98 7.38 -20.85
CA ALA A 251 -11.59 6.62 -19.67
C ALA A 251 -12.31 7.11 -18.41
N PHE A 252 -12.42 8.43 -18.24
CA PHE A 252 -13.15 9.03 -17.11
C PHE A 252 -14.64 8.68 -17.13
N LEU A 253 -15.31 8.77 -18.27
CA LEU A 253 -16.74 8.41 -18.39
C LEU A 253 -16.96 6.90 -18.14
N GLN A 254 -16.03 6.06 -18.55
CA GLN A 254 -16.07 4.63 -18.24
C GLN A 254 -15.90 4.39 -16.75
N LEU A 255 -14.93 5.04 -16.11
CA LEU A 255 -14.71 4.98 -14.68
C LEU A 255 -15.93 5.42 -13.88
N LEU A 256 -16.54 6.55 -14.24
CA LEU A 256 -17.75 7.07 -13.58
C LEU A 256 -18.91 6.07 -13.55
N ARG A 257 -19.10 5.28 -14.61
CA ARG A 257 -20.14 4.24 -14.66
C ARG A 257 -19.92 3.13 -13.65
N GLU A 258 -18.66 2.87 -13.29
CA GLU A 258 -18.30 1.83 -12.33
C GLU A 258 -18.35 2.31 -10.86
N VAL A 259 -18.24 3.62 -10.61
CA VAL A 259 -18.24 4.19 -9.25
C VAL A 259 -19.41 3.71 -8.39
N PRO A 260 -20.69 3.74 -8.85
CA PRO A 260 -21.83 3.29 -8.03
C PRO A 260 -21.77 1.80 -7.65
N ARG A 261 -21.11 0.99 -8.50
CA ARG A 261 -20.99 -0.46 -8.31
C ARG A 261 -19.85 -0.83 -7.37
N CYS A 262 -18.78 -0.05 -7.41
CA CYS A 262 -17.54 -0.37 -6.70
C CYS A 262 -17.54 0.08 -5.25
N LEU A 263 -18.12 1.24 -4.93
CA LEU A 263 -17.84 1.93 -3.69
C LEU A 263 -18.99 1.95 -2.68
N GLY A 264 -20.25 1.94 -3.14
CA GLY A 264 -21.36 2.18 -2.24
C GLY A 264 -21.32 3.56 -1.56
N GLY A 265 -20.58 4.51 -2.14
CA GLY A 265 -20.39 5.89 -1.66
C GLY A 265 -21.64 6.76 -1.87
N ASP A 266 -21.44 8.07 -2.03
CA ASP A 266 -22.52 9.03 -2.28
C ASP A 266 -23.04 8.98 -3.71
N VAL A 267 -22.19 8.68 -4.69
CA VAL A 267 -22.58 8.47 -6.09
C VAL A 267 -23.43 7.21 -6.19
N SER A 268 -24.70 7.39 -6.57
CA SER A 268 -25.69 6.31 -6.65
C SER A 268 -26.02 5.87 -8.08
N HIS A 269 -25.98 6.78 -9.03
CA HIS A 269 -26.24 6.51 -10.44
C HIS A 269 -25.50 7.50 -11.35
N VAL A 270 -25.11 7.02 -12.54
CA VAL A 270 -24.44 7.84 -13.56
C VAL A 270 -25.08 7.57 -14.91
N ASP A 271 -25.66 8.62 -15.52
CA ASP A 271 -26.16 8.61 -16.88
C ASP A 271 -25.23 9.42 -17.79
N VAL A 272 -24.76 8.82 -18.87
CA VAL A 272 -23.91 9.45 -19.89
C VAL A 272 -24.51 9.44 -21.27
N SER A 273 -25.78 9.08 -21.40
CA SER A 273 -26.48 8.94 -22.70
C SER A 273 -26.61 10.25 -23.47
N GLY A 274 -26.70 11.37 -22.77
CA GLY A 274 -26.86 12.71 -23.35
C GLY A 274 -25.55 13.43 -23.70
N GLY A 275 -24.42 12.76 -23.69
CA GLY A 275 -23.10 13.37 -23.98
C GLY A 275 -22.51 14.19 -22.82
N ILE A 276 -23.35 14.71 -21.92
CA ILE A 276 -22.97 15.35 -20.67
C ILE A 276 -23.33 14.40 -19.52
N PRO A 277 -22.41 13.94 -18.69
CA PRO A 277 -22.72 13.08 -17.58
C PRO A 277 -23.65 13.73 -16.57
N VAL A 278 -24.67 12.99 -16.14
CA VAL A 278 -25.57 13.34 -15.06
C VAL A 278 -25.42 12.36 -13.94
N VAL A 279 -25.04 12.85 -12.75
CA VAL A 279 -24.68 12.02 -11.60
C VAL A 279 -25.67 12.24 -10.47
N SER A 280 -26.33 11.18 -10.02
CA SER A 280 -27.20 11.20 -8.84
C SER A 280 -26.39 10.92 -7.58
N LEU A 281 -26.56 11.75 -6.57
CA LEU A 281 -25.93 11.60 -5.25
C LEU A 281 -26.99 11.23 -4.22
N ARG A 282 -26.65 10.31 -3.28
CA ARG A 282 -27.55 9.94 -2.17
C ARG A 282 -27.82 11.08 -1.21
N SER A 283 -26.89 12.02 -1.12
CA SER A 283 -26.94 13.16 -0.20
C SER A 283 -27.82 14.32 -0.72
N ARG A 284 -28.31 14.27 -1.98
CA ARG A 284 -29.11 15.34 -2.54
C ARG A 284 -30.16 14.82 -3.53
N PRO A 285 -31.37 15.44 -3.57
CA PRO A 285 -32.42 14.99 -4.44
C PRO A 285 -32.13 15.27 -5.93
N ASP A 286 -31.49 16.41 -6.23
CA ASP A 286 -31.24 16.81 -7.61
C ASP A 286 -29.95 16.24 -8.15
N PRO A 287 -29.94 15.63 -9.33
CA PRO A 287 -28.73 15.11 -9.94
C PRO A 287 -27.78 16.27 -10.36
N VAL A 288 -26.49 15.97 -10.35
CA VAL A 288 -25.42 16.90 -10.76
C VAL A 288 -25.11 16.69 -12.23
N ARG A 289 -25.25 17.72 -13.03
CA ARG A 289 -24.77 17.72 -14.42
C ARG A 289 -23.30 18.14 -14.43
N LEU A 290 -22.46 17.38 -15.12
CA LEU A 290 -21.04 17.70 -15.26
C LEU A 290 -20.76 18.58 -16.48
N ASP A 291 -21.56 19.66 -16.66
CA ASP A 291 -21.32 20.75 -17.60
C ASP A 291 -20.62 21.92 -16.88
N GLY A 292 -19.83 22.69 -17.57
CA GLY A 292 -18.81 23.64 -17.13
C GLY A 292 -18.98 24.44 -15.82
N ASP A 293 -20.23 24.72 -15.38
CA ASP A 293 -20.50 25.55 -14.18
C ASP A 293 -20.89 24.76 -12.91
N ALA A 294 -21.10 23.45 -13.03
CA ALA A 294 -21.64 22.61 -11.95
C ALA A 294 -20.63 22.23 -10.87
N PHE A 295 -19.53 22.93 -10.75
CA PHE A 295 -18.41 22.54 -9.87
C PHE A 295 -18.56 23.01 -8.41
N ALA A 296 -19.75 23.42 -7.99
CA ALA A 296 -19.99 23.49 -6.56
C ALA A 296 -19.84 22.07 -5.96
N TRP A 297 -19.38 21.97 -4.76
CA TRP A 297 -19.46 20.84 -3.82
C TRP A 297 -19.75 19.40 -4.34
N GLY A 298 -20.76 19.18 -5.20
CA GLY A 298 -21.06 17.87 -5.77
C GLY A 298 -19.98 17.32 -6.70
N GLY A 299 -19.31 18.17 -7.45
CA GLY A 299 -18.20 17.78 -8.32
C GLY A 299 -16.97 17.27 -7.55
N SER A 300 -16.70 17.83 -6.37
CA SER A 300 -15.61 17.37 -5.51
C SER A 300 -15.86 15.94 -5.00
N ILE A 301 -17.09 15.62 -4.57
CA ILE A 301 -17.47 14.27 -4.15
C ILE A 301 -17.28 13.28 -5.29
N ILE A 302 -17.78 13.63 -6.49
CA ILE A 302 -17.68 12.78 -7.68
C ILE A 302 -16.21 12.54 -8.04
N LEU A 303 -15.37 13.58 -7.98
CA LEU A 303 -13.94 13.46 -8.25
C LEU A 303 -13.25 12.54 -7.26
N PHE A 304 -13.52 12.69 -5.96
CA PHE A 304 -12.94 11.85 -4.92
C PHE A 304 -13.37 10.38 -5.05
N GLU A 305 -14.66 10.12 -5.28
CA GLU A 305 -15.14 8.74 -5.48
C GLU A 305 -14.57 8.13 -6.77
N ALA A 306 -14.42 8.91 -7.83
CA ALA A 306 -13.76 8.46 -9.06
C ALA A 306 -12.28 8.13 -8.80
N ALA A 307 -11.56 8.94 -8.02
CA ALA A 307 -10.17 8.66 -7.64
C ALA A 307 -10.03 7.37 -6.82
N ILE A 308 -10.94 7.12 -5.88
CA ILE A 308 -10.98 5.87 -5.11
C ILE A 308 -11.21 4.67 -6.04
N ALA A 309 -12.19 4.77 -6.95
CA ALA A 309 -12.47 3.71 -7.91
C ALA A 309 -11.29 3.45 -8.85
N LEU A 310 -10.56 4.50 -9.25
CA LEU A 310 -9.35 4.39 -10.06
C LEU A 310 -8.22 3.68 -9.30
N ALA A 311 -7.99 4.03 -8.03
CA ALA A 311 -7.02 3.37 -7.17
C ALA A 311 -7.36 1.88 -6.97
N GLN A 312 -8.65 1.54 -6.77
CA GLN A 312 -9.13 0.16 -6.72
C GLN A 312 -8.90 -0.58 -8.05
N ALA A 313 -9.12 0.07 -9.19
CA ALA A 313 -8.86 -0.53 -10.49
C ALA A 313 -7.37 -0.81 -10.69
N HIS A 314 -6.50 0.11 -10.28
CA HIS A 314 -5.04 -0.10 -10.31
C HIS A 314 -4.58 -1.21 -9.37
N SER A 315 -5.15 -1.29 -8.16
CA SER A 315 -4.75 -2.30 -7.17
C SER A 315 -5.02 -3.74 -7.60
N ARG A 316 -5.90 -3.96 -8.57
CA ARG A 316 -6.14 -5.30 -9.17
C ARG A 316 -4.97 -5.78 -10.04
N ASN A 317 -4.15 -4.85 -10.54
CA ASN A 317 -3.06 -5.15 -11.46
C ASN A 317 -1.66 -4.95 -10.83
N GLY A 318 -1.59 -4.44 -9.62
CA GLY A 318 -0.34 -4.18 -8.91
C GLY A 318 -0.52 -3.21 -7.75
N PRO A 319 0.58 -2.85 -7.06
CA PRO A 319 0.54 -1.88 -5.98
C PRO A 319 -0.03 -0.53 -6.42
N ALA A 320 -0.92 0.04 -5.61
CA ALA A 320 -1.51 1.34 -5.85
C ALA A 320 -1.45 2.22 -4.59
N LEU A 321 -1.24 3.52 -4.79
CA LEU A 321 -1.18 4.53 -3.74
C LEU A 321 -2.12 5.68 -4.10
N LEU A 322 -3.13 5.93 -3.27
CA LEU A 322 -4.01 7.08 -3.40
C LEU A 322 -3.46 8.25 -2.56
N LEU A 323 -3.22 9.35 -3.19
CA LEU A 323 -2.72 10.59 -2.60
C LEU A 323 -3.80 11.66 -2.66
N VAL A 324 -4.25 12.13 -1.51
CA VAL A 324 -5.32 13.13 -1.39
C VAL A 324 -4.75 14.39 -0.78
N ASP A 325 -4.71 15.47 -1.56
CA ASP A 325 -4.16 16.77 -1.16
C ASP A 325 -5.28 17.75 -0.85
N ASP A 326 -5.12 18.52 0.24
CA ASP A 326 -6.08 19.53 0.73
C ASP A 326 -7.49 18.95 0.94
N PHE A 327 -7.54 17.74 1.53
CA PHE A 327 -8.79 17.08 1.81
C PHE A 327 -9.62 17.87 2.82
N GLY A 328 -10.81 18.23 2.41
CA GLY A 328 -11.80 18.81 3.30
C GLY A 328 -11.91 20.34 3.29
N ASP A 329 -10.93 21.07 2.75
CA ASP A 329 -10.96 22.55 2.76
C ASP A 329 -12.18 23.13 2.00
N CYS A 330 -12.69 22.38 1.02
CA CYS A 330 -13.85 22.74 0.23
C CYS A 330 -15.12 21.96 0.60
N LEU A 331 -15.07 21.08 1.61
CA LEU A 331 -16.16 20.19 1.95
C LEU A 331 -16.72 20.48 3.34
N HIS A 332 -18.04 20.31 3.49
CA HIS A 332 -18.65 20.35 4.81
C HIS A 332 -18.10 19.22 5.71
N PRO A 333 -17.84 19.45 7.00
CA PRO A 333 -17.22 18.46 7.91
C PRO A 333 -17.90 17.08 7.91
N VAL A 334 -19.25 17.05 7.76
CA VAL A 334 -20.01 15.78 7.66
C VAL A 334 -19.65 15.00 6.41
N VAL A 335 -19.45 15.70 5.28
CA VAL A 335 -19.08 15.07 4.00
C VAL A 335 -17.65 14.57 4.07
N SER A 336 -16.73 15.37 4.60
CA SER A 336 -15.32 14.98 4.80
C SER A 336 -15.22 13.72 5.66
N ARG A 337 -15.98 13.63 6.75
CA ARG A 337 -16.02 12.43 7.60
C ARG A 337 -16.52 11.20 6.85
N ARG A 338 -17.60 11.32 6.06
CA ARG A 338 -18.10 10.22 5.23
C ARG A 338 -17.07 9.74 4.22
N LEU A 339 -16.35 10.67 3.57
CA LEU A 339 -15.32 10.31 2.61
C LEU A 339 -14.12 9.63 3.28
N LEU A 340 -13.68 10.06 4.46
CA LEU A 340 -12.64 9.36 5.21
C LEU A 340 -13.07 7.95 5.64
N THR A 341 -14.32 7.76 6.03
CA THR A 341 -14.88 6.44 6.33
C THR A 341 -14.94 5.57 5.07
N LEU A 342 -15.37 6.15 3.94
CA LEU A 342 -15.38 5.44 2.64
C LEU A 342 -13.96 5.04 2.22
N LEU A 343 -12.98 5.94 2.37
CA LEU A 343 -11.57 5.65 2.11
C LEU A 343 -11.06 4.50 2.97
N ALA A 344 -11.31 4.52 4.27
CA ALA A 344 -10.88 3.45 5.19
C ALA A 344 -11.45 2.08 4.78
N THR A 345 -12.70 2.05 4.31
CA THR A 345 -13.35 0.82 3.84
C THR A 345 -12.83 0.40 2.45
N ALA A 346 -12.66 1.36 1.54
CA ALA A 346 -12.28 1.10 0.15
C ALA A 346 -10.78 0.77 -0.01
N SER A 347 -9.92 1.29 0.86
CA SER A 347 -8.45 1.12 0.80
C SER A 347 -7.95 -0.25 1.27
N GLN A 348 -8.79 -1.27 1.29
CA GLN A 348 -8.35 -2.62 1.67
C GLN A 348 -7.33 -3.23 0.70
N GLY A 349 -7.28 -2.77 -0.55
CA GLY A 349 -6.38 -3.27 -1.59
C GLY A 349 -5.26 -2.29 -1.99
N PHE A 350 -5.24 -1.07 -1.46
CA PHE A 350 -4.25 -0.04 -1.80
C PHE A 350 -3.94 0.84 -0.59
N GLN A 351 -2.81 1.53 -0.63
CA GLN A 351 -2.41 2.48 0.41
C GLN A 351 -3.04 3.85 0.16
N THR A 352 -3.38 4.57 1.24
CA THR A 352 -3.92 5.93 1.14
C THR A 352 -3.17 6.89 2.05
N VAL A 353 -2.77 8.03 1.49
CA VAL A 353 -2.19 9.16 2.23
C VAL A 353 -3.02 10.42 1.98
N VAL A 354 -3.55 10.99 3.05
CA VAL A 354 -4.41 12.18 3.02
C VAL A 354 -3.70 13.34 3.70
N VAL A 355 -3.63 14.47 3.04
CA VAL A 355 -3.27 15.76 3.66
C VAL A 355 -4.53 16.52 4.01
N THR A 356 -4.64 17.00 5.25
CA THR A 356 -5.79 17.78 5.71
C THR A 356 -5.38 18.82 6.76
N HIS A 357 -6.13 19.91 6.78
CA HIS A 357 -6.09 20.94 7.82
C HIS A 357 -7.27 20.86 8.80
N GLN A 358 -8.22 19.94 8.53
CA GLN A 358 -9.41 19.80 9.36
C GLN A 358 -9.10 19.11 10.69
N PRO A 359 -9.83 19.46 11.76
CA PRO A 359 -9.74 18.79 13.05
C PRO A 359 -10.09 17.31 12.90
N LEU A 360 -9.26 16.44 13.47
CA LEU A 360 -9.46 15.00 13.48
C LEU A 360 -10.29 14.60 14.68
N THR A 361 -11.32 13.79 14.47
CA THR A 361 -12.16 13.26 15.55
C THR A 361 -11.63 11.91 16.04
N PRO A 362 -11.94 11.49 17.30
CA PRO A 362 -11.50 10.20 17.82
C PRO A 362 -11.91 9.00 16.95
N GLU A 363 -13.04 9.09 16.25
CA GLU A 363 -13.51 8.04 15.35
C GLU A 363 -12.56 7.86 14.14
N ILE A 364 -12.07 8.97 13.57
CA ILE A 364 -11.11 8.96 12.47
C ILE A 364 -9.78 8.40 12.95
N LEU A 365 -9.33 8.78 14.15
CA LEU A 365 -8.05 8.36 14.71
C LEU A 365 -7.94 6.84 14.98
N ARG A 366 -9.07 6.10 15.03
CA ARG A 366 -9.03 4.64 15.20
C ARG A 366 -8.45 3.90 14.00
N ASP A 367 -8.73 4.39 12.80
CA ASP A 367 -8.41 3.68 11.55
C ASP A 367 -7.19 4.28 10.84
N TRP A 368 -6.80 5.49 11.22
CA TRP A 368 -5.77 6.28 10.55
C TRP A 368 -4.55 6.53 11.42
N ALA A 369 -3.37 6.30 10.86
CA ALA A 369 -2.12 6.78 11.45
C ALA A 369 -1.95 8.28 11.13
N VAL A 370 -1.71 9.09 12.15
CA VAL A 370 -1.55 10.53 11.99
C VAL A 370 -0.10 10.93 12.19
N THR A 371 0.45 11.63 11.21
CA THR A 371 1.80 12.21 11.28
C THR A 371 1.71 13.73 11.18
N VAL A 372 2.32 14.43 12.14
CA VAL A 372 2.39 15.89 12.17
C VAL A 372 3.75 16.32 11.63
N ILE A 373 3.76 17.16 10.59
CA ILE A 373 4.97 17.74 10.00
C ILE A 373 5.13 19.17 10.48
N GLY A 374 6.36 19.55 10.90
CA GLY A 374 6.68 20.93 11.27
C GLY A 374 6.16 21.40 12.63
N ALA A 375 5.78 20.48 13.51
CA ALA A 375 5.55 20.80 14.91
C ALA A 375 6.86 20.76 15.68
N ASP A 376 7.24 21.87 16.30
CA ASP A 376 8.20 21.84 17.39
C ASP A 376 7.61 21.02 18.54
N HIS A 377 8.48 20.37 19.33
CA HIS A 377 8.23 19.32 20.32
C HIS A 377 7.17 19.61 21.40
N GLN A 378 6.08 20.28 21.12
CA GLN A 378 5.00 20.50 22.09
C GLN A 378 3.65 20.08 21.53
N GLU A 379 3.09 19.07 22.22
CA GLU A 379 1.67 18.68 22.24
C GLU A 379 1.13 17.84 21.07
N LEU A 380 1.34 16.51 21.18
CA LEU A 380 0.24 15.61 20.84
C LEU A 380 -0.77 15.67 22.01
N PRO A 381 -2.06 16.00 21.81
CA PRO A 381 -3.04 15.84 22.86
C PRO A 381 -3.14 14.37 23.27
N PRO A 382 -3.39 14.10 24.57
CA PRO A 382 -3.42 12.77 25.14
C PRO A 382 -4.51 11.88 24.56
#